data_63594c28b2075060ad6f2b7a7c52f230
#
_entry.id   63594c28b2075060ad6f2b7a7c52f230
#
_cell.length_a   1.000
_cell.length_b   1.000
_cell.length_c   1.000
_cell.angle_alpha   90.00
_cell.angle_beta   90.00
_cell.angle_gamma   90.00
#
_symmetry.space_group_name_H-M   'P 1'
#
loop_
_entity.id
_entity.type
_entity.pdbx_description
1 polymer ?
#
loop_
_entity_poly.entity_id
_entity_poly.type
_entity_poly.pdbx_seq_one_letter_code
_entity_poly.pdbx_strand_id
1 'polypeptide(L)'
;MTLSRTTRAHGRKRCRKYSQRYRWLGGMTASLAFSIWLPLAAPAYQQTVTRDNALAVTSLVGQIPAQFPPQFSPREPAAAGNQIIFNGLPLRGSWQQRSGRLGLSDTALIELGVEFLNTSVADQQPVQWFSNPEVQPLRLTTWHDAGDRYLDLLPLANQADWSWDIRGEVLSLQAPTAAIQALRRGRQTWGDRIVLDLDHAAPWHMDVGEGEVIVTVRAIAPPQEQLKSTLAAEGNLISSVDLLPGSSQTRLQVRMDDSAHPRVWTLPDPPRLIIDVRQDALVRKDIIWAPGLRWQQRYMAVQGRSFPVYTLIIDPSQGNIAMRPIWTDPTTATGIAPLVTTARRWQAAAAINGGYFNRNNRLP
;
A
#
# COMPACT_ATOMS: atom_id res chain seq x y z
N MET A 1 -46.67 64.19 2.98
CA MET A 1 -47.86 63.42 3.35
C MET A 1 -47.37 62.01 3.53
N THR A 2 -46.88 61.57 4.67
CA THR A 2 -47.56 61.06 5.85
C THR A 2 -48.38 59.80 5.59
N LEU A 3 -47.95 58.70 6.14
CA LEU A 3 -48.57 57.66 6.97
C LEU A 3 -47.95 56.34 6.65
N SER A 4 -47.16 55.66 7.47
CA SER A 4 -47.30 55.10 8.83
C SER A 4 -47.93 53.69 8.86
N ARG A 5 -47.12 52.70 9.43
CA ARG A 5 -47.49 51.49 10.21
C ARG A 5 -48.06 50.31 9.44
N THR A 6 -47.64 49.09 9.69
CA THR A 6 -47.58 48.38 10.99
C THR A 6 -46.77 47.07 10.90
N THR A 7 -46.03 46.81 11.93
CA THR A 7 -45.37 45.55 12.32
C THR A 7 -46.32 44.36 12.43
N ARG A 8 -45.89 43.18 11.92
CA ARG A 8 -46.33 41.89 12.45
C ARG A 8 -45.17 40.92 12.49
N ALA A 9 -44.70 40.64 13.68
CA ALA A 9 -43.78 39.59 14.03
C ALA A 9 -44.50 38.23 13.84
N HIS A 10 -43.91 37.34 13.04
CA HIS A 10 -44.24 35.91 13.06
C HIS A 10 -42.98 35.12 13.40
N GLY A 11 -43.01 34.55 14.60
CA GLY A 11 -41.99 33.69 15.14
C GLY A 11 -41.77 32.44 14.26
N ARG A 12 -40.60 32.34 13.70
CA ARG A 12 -40.15 31.08 13.10
C ARG A 12 -39.50 30.25 14.20
N LYS A 13 -40.22 29.19 14.59
CA LYS A 13 -39.72 28.08 15.38
C LYS A 13 -38.51 27.44 14.63
N ARG A 14 -37.34 27.56 15.25
CA ARG A 14 -36.15 26.84 14.81
C ARG A 14 -36.39 25.32 15.07
N CYS A 15 -36.70 24.57 14.05
CA CYS A 15 -36.51 23.12 14.05
C CYS A 15 -34.99 22.84 14.14
N ARG A 16 -34.53 22.45 15.33
CA ARG A 16 -33.22 21.83 15.51
C ARG A 16 -33.27 20.47 14.76
N LYS A 17 -32.77 20.42 13.55
CA LYS A 17 -32.37 19.19 12.91
C LYS A 17 -31.15 18.67 13.67
N TYR A 18 -31.34 17.60 14.41
CA TYR A 18 -30.25 16.73 14.88
C TYR A 18 -29.63 16.10 13.63
N SER A 19 -28.56 16.68 13.13
CA SER A 19 -27.67 15.94 12.22
C SER A 19 -26.85 14.99 13.07
N GLN A 20 -27.22 13.73 13.11
CA GLN A 20 -26.32 12.68 13.54
C GLN A 20 -25.14 12.68 12.56
N ARG A 21 -24.04 13.27 12.98
CA ARG A 21 -22.74 13.13 12.34
C ARG A 21 -22.30 11.68 12.56
N TYR A 22 -22.58 10.82 11.61
CA TYR A 22 -21.83 9.58 11.46
C TYR A 22 -20.40 9.96 11.12
N ARG A 23 -19.54 9.97 12.14
CA ARG A 23 -18.08 10.02 11.94
C ARG A 23 -17.69 8.69 11.33
N TRP A 24 -17.60 8.65 10.02
CA TRP A 24 -16.86 7.61 9.33
C TRP A 24 -15.37 7.80 9.64
N LEU A 25 -14.85 7.01 10.58
CA LEU A 25 -13.44 6.74 10.72
C LEU A 25 -13.05 5.82 9.54
N GLY A 26 -12.70 6.41 8.44
CA GLY A 26 -12.44 5.67 7.22
C GLY A 26 -11.32 6.21 6.38
N GLY A 27 -10.25 6.64 6.92
CA GLY A 27 -9.02 6.90 6.20
C GLY A 27 -7.99 5.82 6.51
N MET A 28 -8.29 4.54 6.29
CA MET A 28 -7.22 3.55 6.20
C MET A 28 -6.66 3.59 4.77
N THR A 29 -5.62 4.39 4.56
CA THR A 29 -4.64 4.07 3.56
C THR A 29 -4.06 2.72 3.95
N ALA A 30 -4.62 1.68 3.36
CA ALA A 30 -4.00 0.37 3.40
C ALA A 30 -2.73 0.45 2.55
N SER A 31 -1.65 0.97 3.13
CA SER A 31 -0.31 0.54 2.73
C SER A 31 -0.25 -0.92 3.11
N LEU A 32 -0.75 -1.76 2.21
CA LEU A 32 -0.72 -3.21 2.35
C LEU A 32 0.73 -3.65 2.12
N ALA A 33 1.51 -3.59 3.18
CA ALA A 33 2.74 -4.37 3.24
C ALA A 33 2.31 -5.83 3.40
N PHE A 34 2.35 -6.59 2.32
CA PHE A 34 2.08 -8.02 2.35
C PHE A 34 3.37 -8.79 2.55
N SER A 35 3.44 -9.53 3.62
CA SER A 35 4.47 -10.54 3.86
C SER A 35 3.82 -11.92 3.82
N ILE A 36 4.31 -12.83 2.98
CA ILE A 36 3.74 -14.19 2.79
C ILE A 36 4.61 -15.26 3.43
N TRP A 37 4.01 -16.11 4.23
CA TRP A 37 4.66 -17.26 4.83
C TRP A 37 4.10 -18.58 4.31
N LEU A 38 4.96 -19.51 3.93
CA LEU A 38 4.61 -20.87 3.53
C LEU A 38 5.01 -21.84 4.66
N PRO A 39 4.08 -22.35 5.46
CA PRO A 39 4.43 -23.41 6.40
C PRO A 39 4.41 -24.78 5.71
N LEU A 40 5.39 -25.59 6.03
CA LEU A 40 5.43 -27.03 5.69
C LEU A 40 4.21 -27.75 6.31
N ALA A 41 3.55 -28.56 5.51
CA ALA A 41 2.34 -29.28 5.87
C ALA A 41 2.56 -30.25 7.05
N ALA A 42 1.70 -30.14 8.08
CA ALA A 42 1.51 -31.18 9.07
C ALA A 42 0.39 -32.13 8.64
N PRO A 43 0.47 -33.43 8.90
CA PRO A 43 -0.55 -34.39 8.52
C PRO A 43 -1.87 -34.17 9.26
N ALA A 44 -2.98 -34.31 8.53
CA ALA A 44 -4.33 -34.19 9.03
C ALA A 44 -4.62 -35.20 10.15
N TYR A 45 -4.97 -34.67 11.33
CA TYR A 45 -5.55 -35.45 12.42
C TYR A 45 -7.08 -35.32 12.34
N GLN A 46 -7.75 -36.39 11.94
CA GLN A 46 -9.21 -36.46 12.03
C GLN A 46 -9.60 -36.69 13.48
N GLN A 47 -10.21 -35.71 14.11
CA GLN A 47 -10.91 -35.89 15.39
C GLN A 47 -12.39 -36.12 15.14
N THR A 48 -12.85 -37.32 15.40
CA THR A 48 -14.24 -37.67 15.64
C THR A 48 -14.68 -37.07 16.99
N VAL A 49 -15.63 -36.14 16.94
CA VAL A 49 -16.23 -35.55 18.14
C VAL A 49 -17.33 -36.49 18.64
N THR A 50 -17.05 -37.25 19.68
CA THR A 50 -18.08 -37.81 20.56
C THR A 50 -18.37 -36.83 21.69
N ARG A 51 -19.64 -36.48 21.86
CA ARG A 51 -20.11 -35.73 23.03
C ARG A 51 -19.98 -36.63 24.24
N ASP A 52 -19.23 -36.20 25.24
CA ASP A 52 -19.58 -36.12 26.66
C ASP A 52 -18.31 -35.81 27.50
N ASN A 53 -18.55 -34.98 28.55
CA ASN A 53 -17.72 -34.67 29.69
C ASN A 53 -16.73 -33.52 29.60
N ALA A 54 -17.18 -32.43 30.21
CA ALA A 54 -16.35 -31.39 30.79
C ALA A 54 -15.34 -32.00 31.78
N LEU A 55 -14.13 -31.51 31.75
CA LEU A 55 -13.12 -31.28 32.81
C LEU A 55 -11.70 -31.68 32.35
N ALA A 56 -10.78 -30.80 32.74
CA ALA A 56 -9.33 -30.98 32.70
C ALA A 56 -8.63 -30.66 31.36
N VAL A 57 -8.33 -29.35 31.16
CA VAL A 57 -7.23 -28.92 30.30
C VAL A 57 -5.94 -29.10 31.09
N THR A 58 -5.31 -30.26 30.95
CA THR A 58 -3.93 -30.48 31.39
C THR A 58 -3.02 -30.20 30.19
N SER A 59 -2.07 -29.30 30.41
CA SER A 59 -1.04 -28.93 29.44
C SER A 59 -0.19 -30.14 29.05
N LEU A 60 -0.34 -30.60 27.83
CA LEU A 60 0.60 -31.47 27.14
C LEU A 60 1.37 -30.64 26.11
N VAL A 61 2.45 -30.00 26.57
CA VAL A 61 3.51 -29.55 25.66
C VAL A 61 4.30 -30.81 25.29
N GLY A 62 3.80 -31.54 24.32
CA GLY A 62 4.55 -32.63 23.69
C GLY A 62 5.61 -32.05 22.76
N GLN A 63 6.87 -32.37 23.04
CA GLN A 63 7.98 -32.17 22.12
C GLN A 63 7.68 -32.92 20.81
N ILE A 64 7.46 -32.19 19.75
CA ILE A 64 7.33 -32.72 18.39
C ILE A 64 8.75 -32.99 17.88
N PRO A 65 9.14 -34.24 17.56
CA PRO A 65 10.45 -34.47 16.98
C PRO A 65 10.49 -33.90 15.57
N ALA A 66 11.42 -32.99 15.35
CA ALA A 66 11.73 -32.43 14.04
C ALA A 66 12.47 -33.49 13.20
N GLN A 67 11.72 -34.32 12.47
CA GLN A 67 12.28 -35.15 11.40
C GLN A 67 11.32 -35.13 10.22
N PHE A 68 11.50 -34.12 9.36
CA PHE A 68 10.99 -34.15 7.98
C PHE A 68 12.19 -34.24 7.03
N PRO A 69 12.12 -35.08 5.97
CA PRO A 69 13.18 -35.11 4.99
C PRO A 69 13.28 -33.75 4.29
N PRO A 70 14.48 -33.25 4.03
CA PRO A 70 14.68 -31.97 3.37
C PRO A 70 14.43 -32.14 1.87
N GLN A 71 13.19 -31.99 1.45
CA GLN A 71 12.88 -31.75 0.04
C GLN A 71 12.69 -30.26 -0.15
N PHE A 72 13.65 -29.63 -0.79
CA PHE A 72 13.93 -28.21 -0.95
C PHE A 72 14.56 -27.60 0.30
N SER A 73 15.87 -27.74 0.43
CA SER A 73 16.64 -26.78 1.20
C SER A 73 16.45 -25.43 0.55
N PRO A 74 15.80 -24.44 1.20
CA PRO A 74 15.90 -23.07 0.74
C PRO A 74 17.41 -22.79 0.71
N ARG A 75 17.98 -22.46 -0.46
CA ARG A 75 19.34 -21.93 -0.47
C ARG A 75 19.28 -20.70 0.42
N GLU A 76 20.01 -20.76 1.52
CA GLU A 76 20.13 -19.58 2.38
C GLU A 76 20.52 -18.38 1.55
N PRO A 77 19.92 -17.21 1.80
CA PRO A 77 20.29 -16.00 1.10
C PRO A 77 21.78 -15.73 1.32
N ALA A 78 22.48 -15.34 0.29
CA ALA A 78 23.91 -14.98 0.39
C ALA A 78 24.07 -13.75 1.32
N ALA A 79 23.09 -12.85 1.33
CA ALA A 79 22.96 -11.73 2.24
C ALA A 79 21.49 -11.27 2.30
N ALA A 80 21.08 -10.71 3.43
CA ALA A 80 19.74 -10.15 3.61
C ALA A 80 19.78 -9.05 4.69
N GLY A 81 18.78 -8.16 4.68
CA GLY A 81 18.66 -7.13 5.69
C GLY A 81 17.35 -6.35 5.58
N ASN A 82 17.11 -5.53 6.60
CA ASN A 82 15.94 -4.67 6.71
C ASN A 82 16.30 -3.17 6.69
N GLN A 83 17.56 -2.86 6.43
CA GLN A 83 18.04 -1.48 6.29
C GLN A 83 18.34 -1.20 4.82
N ILE A 84 17.55 -0.30 4.25
CA ILE A 84 17.72 0.17 2.88
C ILE A 84 17.91 1.68 2.92
N ILE A 85 18.97 2.17 2.29
CA ILE A 85 19.25 3.60 2.13
C ILE A 85 19.19 3.95 0.66
N PHE A 86 18.36 4.89 0.28
CA PHE A 86 18.25 5.38 -1.10
C PHE A 86 18.68 6.85 -1.17
N ASN A 87 19.78 7.15 -1.87
CA ASN A 87 20.40 8.48 -1.95
C ASN A 87 20.55 9.13 -0.55
N GLY A 88 21.04 8.35 0.43
CA GLY A 88 21.25 8.83 1.80
C GLY A 88 20.01 8.87 2.68
N LEU A 89 18.80 8.59 2.17
CA LEU A 89 17.56 8.56 2.93
C LEU A 89 17.08 7.13 3.20
N PRO A 90 16.56 6.84 4.39
CA PRO A 90 16.02 5.52 4.69
C PRO A 90 14.81 5.20 3.81
N LEU A 91 14.68 3.92 3.46
CA LEU A 91 13.56 3.34 2.74
C LEU A 91 12.98 2.20 3.55
N ARG A 92 11.67 2.16 3.76
CA ARG A 92 10.99 1.06 4.46
C ARG A 92 10.99 -0.21 3.59
N GLY A 93 11.23 -1.35 4.21
CA GLY A 93 11.20 -2.66 3.56
C GLY A 93 12.42 -3.50 3.90
N SER A 94 12.52 -4.64 3.26
CA SER A 94 13.62 -5.60 3.39
C SER A 94 14.24 -5.86 2.02
N TRP A 95 15.45 -6.37 2.04
CA TRP A 95 16.19 -6.77 0.84
C TRP A 95 16.84 -8.14 1.04
N GLN A 96 17.08 -8.83 -0.04
CA GLN A 96 17.70 -10.15 -0.02
C GLN A 96 18.54 -10.36 -1.27
N GLN A 97 19.72 -10.94 -1.12
CA GLN A 97 20.52 -11.41 -2.22
C GLN A 97 20.42 -12.93 -2.33
N ARG A 98 19.95 -13.44 -3.46
CA ARG A 98 19.76 -14.85 -3.70
C ARG A 98 20.21 -15.24 -5.11
N SER A 99 21.08 -16.24 -5.21
CA SER A 99 21.57 -16.74 -6.51
C SER A 99 22.09 -15.67 -7.46
N GLY A 100 22.84 -14.68 -6.91
CA GLY A 100 23.38 -13.56 -7.68
C GLY A 100 22.40 -12.45 -8.02
N ARG A 101 21.13 -12.54 -7.60
CA ARG A 101 20.09 -11.53 -7.78
C ARG A 101 19.91 -10.73 -6.50
N LEU A 102 19.71 -9.43 -6.64
CA LEU A 102 19.30 -8.55 -5.55
C LEU A 102 17.80 -8.33 -5.63
N GLY A 103 17.08 -8.67 -4.56
CA GLY A 103 15.64 -8.45 -4.47
C GLY A 103 15.27 -7.43 -3.42
N LEU A 104 14.26 -6.64 -3.74
CA LEU A 104 13.57 -5.78 -2.79
C LEU A 104 12.20 -6.37 -2.45
N SER A 105 11.79 -6.20 -1.21
CA SER A 105 10.44 -6.57 -0.79
C SER A 105 9.39 -5.69 -1.46
N ASP A 106 8.15 -6.18 -1.55
CA ASP A 106 7.01 -5.39 -2.04
C ASP A 106 6.90 -4.03 -1.35
N THR A 107 7.10 -4.01 -0.04
CA THR A 107 7.08 -2.77 0.74
C THR A 107 8.11 -1.76 0.21
N ALA A 108 9.33 -2.19 -0.05
CA ALA A 108 10.38 -1.30 -0.55
C ALA A 108 10.07 -0.78 -1.96
N LEU A 109 9.54 -1.62 -2.84
CA LEU A 109 9.16 -1.21 -4.19
C LEU A 109 7.97 -0.24 -4.19
N ILE A 110 6.98 -0.45 -3.33
CA ILE A 110 5.86 0.49 -3.16
C ILE A 110 6.35 1.85 -2.64
N GLU A 111 7.28 1.87 -1.70
CA GLU A 111 7.92 3.10 -1.20
C GLU A 111 8.72 3.84 -2.27
N LEU A 112 9.18 3.14 -3.30
CA LEU A 112 9.82 3.73 -4.48
C LEU A 112 8.80 4.20 -5.53
N GLY A 113 7.51 3.97 -5.31
CA GLY A 113 6.44 4.33 -6.25
C GLY A 113 6.27 3.35 -7.40
N VAL A 114 6.75 2.12 -7.27
CA VAL A 114 6.56 1.08 -8.27
C VAL A 114 5.11 0.58 -8.21
N GLU A 115 4.41 0.68 -9.32
CA GLU A 115 3.05 0.16 -9.45
C GLU A 115 3.09 -1.30 -9.93
N PHE A 116 2.49 -2.21 -9.17
CA PHE A 116 2.29 -3.60 -9.58
C PHE A 116 1.11 -3.71 -10.55
N LEU A 117 1.34 -4.34 -11.68
CA LEU A 117 0.34 -4.59 -12.71
C LEU A 117 -0.29 -5.98 -12.54
N ASN A 118 -1.37 -6.23 -13.26
CA ASN A 118 -2.04 -7.52 -13.24
C ASN A 118 -1.11 -8.65 -13.69
N THR A 119 -1.18 -9.80 -13.00
CA THR A 119 -0.44 -10.99 -13.40
C THR A 119 -1.22 -12.26 -13.10
N SER A 120 -1.08 -13.24 -14.00
CA SER A 120 -1.62 -14.60 -13.86
C SER A 120 -0.58 -15.62 -13.45
N VAL A 121 0.66 -15.21 -13.21
CA VAL A 121 1.78 -16.08 -12.79
C VAL A 121 2.42 -15.53 -11.51
N ALA A 122 2.86 -16.42 -10.64
CA ALA A 122 3.37 -16.06 -9.33
C ALA A 122 4.87 -15.75 -9.30
N ASP A 123 5.63 -16.22 -10.28
CA ASP A 123 7.09 -16.10 -10.36
C ASP A 123 7.58 -14.86 -11.11
N GLN A 124 6.64 -14.10 -11.68
CA GLN A 124 6.92 -12.84 -12.37
C GLN A 124 5.86 -11.79 -12.06
N GLN A 125 6.31 -10.58 -11.73
CA GLN A 125 5.46 -9.44 -11.51
C GLN A 125 5.72 -8.37 -12.56
N PRO A 126 4.77 -8.10 -13.46
CA PRO A 126 4.83 -6.92 -14.31
C PRO A 126 4.66 -5.66 -13.45
N VAL A 127 5.48 -4.66 -13.72
CA VAL A 127 5.47 -3.40 -12.98
C VAL A 127 5.49 -2.21 -13.93
N GLN A 128 5.03 -1.06 -13.42
CA GLN A 128 5.17 0.24 -14.05
C GLN A 128 5.93 1.18 -13.10
N TRP A 129 6.98 1.80 -13.62
CA TRP A 129 7.71 2.86 -12.97
C TRP A 129 8.42 3.71 -14.03
N PHE A 130 7.91 4.88 -14.33
CA PHE A 130 8.34 5.74 -15.43
C PHE A 130 8.57 4.96 -16.75
N SER A 131 7.63 4.07 -17.05
CA SER A 131 7.65 3.21 -18.23
C SER A 131 6.27 3.21 -18.89
N ASN A 132 6.19 2.81 -20.15
CA ASN A 132 4.92 2.63 -20.82
C ASN A 132 4.48 1.14 -20.72
N PRO A 133 3.51 0.81 -19.87
CA PRO A 133 3.11 -0.58 -19.65
C PRO A 133 2.40 -1.20 -20.85
N GLU A 134 1.85 -0.39 -21.77
CA GLU A 134 1.15 -0.88 -22.97
C GLU A 134 2.12 -1.36 -24.04
N VAL A 135 3.31 -0.77 -24.08
CA VAL A 135 4.34 -1.12 -25.09
C VAL A 135 5.16 -2.30 -24.59
N GLN A 136 5.70 -2.22 -23.40
CA GLN A 136 6.50 -3.30 -22.79
C GLN A 136 6.57 -3.12 -21.27
N PRO A 137 5.72 -3.81 -20.50
CA PRO A 137 5.81 -3.76 -19.06
C PRO A 137 7.11 -4.42 -18.59
N LEU A 138 7.80 -3.77 -17.66
CA LEU A 138 8.96 -4.35 -17.00
C LEU A 138 8.50 -5.54 -16.15
N ARG A 139 9.15 -6.71 -16.31
CA ARG A 139 8.81 -7.94 -15.57
C ARG A 139 9.92 -8.26 -14.59
N LEU A 140 9.56 -8.30 -13.31
CA LEU A 140 10.49 -8.64 -12.24
C LEU A 140 10.27 -10.08 -11.80
N THR A 141 11.31 -10.89 -11.77
CA THR A 141 11.27 -12.24 -11.20
C THR A 141 10.99 -12.14 -9.71
N THR A 142 10.13 -13.01 -9.19
CA THR A 142 9.76 -13.01 -7.79
C THR A 142 10.19 -14.27 -7.07
N TRP A 143 10.43 -14.15 -5.77
CA TRP A 143 10.60 -15.29 -4.87
C TRP A 143 10.08 -14.92 -3.47
N HIS A 144 9.88 -15.93 -2.65
CA HIS A 144 9.36 -15.78 -1.29
C HIS A 144 10.38 -16.31 -0.29
N ASP A 145 10.53 -15.61 0.82
CA ASP A 145 11.33 -16.03 1.95
C ASP A 145 10.85 -15.36 3.24
N ALA A 146 10.82 -16.15 4.35
CA ALA A 146 10.47 -15.69 5.69
C ALA A 146 9.21 -14.79 5.77
N GLY A 147 8.24 -15.01 4.88
CA GLY A 147 6.99 -14.27 4.87
C GLY A 147 6.97 -13.03 3.98
N ASP A 148 8.08 -12.62 3.42
CA ASP A 148 8.17 -11.54 2.45
C ASP A 148 8.23 -12.09 1.01
N ARG A 149 7.68 -11.33 0.07
CA ARG A 149 7.92 -11.51 -1.35
C ARG A 149 8.99 -10.52 -1.80
N TYR A 150 9.99 -11.03 -2.49
CA TYR A 150 11.07 -10.26 -3.07
C TYR A 150 10.96 -10.23 -4.60
N LEU A 151 11.33 -9.11 -5.19
CA LEU A 151 11.35 -8.93 -6.63
C LEU A 151 12.76 -8.51 -7.07
N ASP A 152 13.26 -9.14 -8.13
CA ASP A 152 14.57 -8.85 -8.70
C ASP A 152 14.68 -7.39 -9.11
N LEU A 153 15.56 -6.65 -8.46
CA LEU A 153 15.76 -5.22 -8.69
C LEU A 153 16.48 -4.92 -10.01
N LEU A 154 17.29 -5.86 -10.50
CA LEU A 154 18.23 -5.59 -11.59
C LEU A 154 17.58 -4.99 -12.85
N PRO A 155 16.43 -5.49 -13.34
CA PRO A 155 15.81 -4.88 -14.51
C PRO A 155 15.38 -3.42 -14.29
N LEU A 156 14.88 -3.10 -13.10
CA LEU A 156 14.48 -1.74 -12.73
C LEU A 156 15.69 -0.84 -12.54
N ALA A 157 16.73 -1.33 -11.86
CA ALA A 157 17.95 -0.60 -11.63
C ALA A 157 18.66 -0.25 -12.95
N ASN A 158 18.72 -1.18 -13.91
CA ASN A 158 19.28 -0.94 -15.24
C ASN A 158 18.48 0.10 -16.04
N GLN A 159 17.14 0.07 -15.95
CA GLN A 159 16.30 1.07 -16.61
C GLN A 159 16.48 2.48 -16.04
N ALA A 160 16.79 2.56 -14.75
CA ALA A 160 16.82 3.81 -13.99
C ALA A 160 18.24 4.32 -13.66
N ASP A 161 19.29 3.67 -14.18
CA ASP A 161 20.70 3.96 -13.90
C ASP A 161 21.02 3.95 -12.40
N TRP A 162 20.48 2.97 -11.67
CA TRP A 162 20.78 2.80 -10.26
C TRP A 162 22.00 1.90 -10.05
N SER A 163 22.82 2.27 -9.08
CA SER A 163 23.88 1.43 -8.53
C SER A 163 23.58 1.08 -7.07
N TRP A 164 24.25 0.04 -6.57
CA TRP A 164 24.09 -0.37 -5.17
C TRP A 164 25.38 -0.89 -4.58
N ASP A 165 25.45 -0.81 -3.26
CA ASP A 165 26.49 -1.37 -2.42
C ASP A 165 25.86 -2.04 -1.20
N ILE A 166 26.43 -3.17 -0.76
CA ILE A 166 25.96 -3.93 0.39
C ILE A 166 27.05 -3.97 1.44
N ARG A 167 26.74 -3.50 2.65
CA ARG A 167 27.63 -3.54 3.81
C ARG A 167 26.93 -4.14 5.00
N GLY A 168 27.22 -5.42 5.29
CA GLY A 168 26.49 -6.17 6.31
C GLY A 168 25.02 -6.28 5.97
N GLU A 169 24.13 -5.79 6.85
CA GLU A 169 22.70 -5.79 6.67
C GLU A 169 22.13 -4.54 5.98
N VAL A 170 23.02 -3.62 5.55
CA VAL A 170 22.63 -2.35 4.92
C VAL A 170 22.82 -2.45 3.41
N LEU A 171 21.72 -2.23 2.69
CA LEU A 171 21.72 -2.00 1.24
C LEU A 171 21.69 -0.50 0.97
N SER A 172 22.68 0.00 0.27
CA SER A 172 22.73 1.39 -0.20
C SER A 172 22.44 1.45 -1.69
N LEU A 173 21.38 2.15 -2.08
CA LEU A 173 20.99 2.40 -3.47
C LEU A 173 21.35 3.85 -3.84
N GLN A 174 21.92 4.02 -5.01
CA GLN A 174 22.27 5.32 -5.57
C GLN A 174 21.59 5.48 -6.93
N ALA A 175 20.95 6.62 -7.14
CA ALA A 175 20.28 6.99 -8.38
C ALA A 175 20.67 8.43 -8.78
N PRO A 176 20.51 8.83 -10.04
CA PRO A 176 20.63 10.23 -10.44
C PRO A 176 19.74 11.13 -9.59
N THR A 177 20.25 12.30 -9.22
CA THR A 177 19.46 13.30 -8.50
C THR A 177 18.46 13.93 -9.45
N ALA A 178 17.19 13.79 -9.16
CA ALA A 178 16.13 14.36 -9.96
C ALA A 178 15.79 15.79 -9.55
N ALA A 179 15.38 16.61 -10.50
CA ALA A 179 14.86 17.94 -10.29
C ALA A 179 13.46 18.12 -10.91
N ILE A 180 12.61 18.88 -10.23
CA ILE A 180 11.30 19.27 -10.73
C ILE A 180 11.48 20.41 -11.73
N GLN A 181 11.02 20.20 -12.95
CA GLN A 181 11.12 21.16 -14.05
C GLN A 181 9.88 22.07 -14.15
N ALA A 182 8.69 21.49 -13.92
CA ALA A 182 7.44 22.23 -13.96
C ALA A 182 6.36 21.56 -13.10
N LEU A 183 5.41 22.39 -12.66
CA LEU A 183 4.19 21.96 -11.99
C LEU A 183 3.00 22.51 -12.76
N ARG A 184 2.15 21.63 -13.24
CA ARG A 184 0.98 21.99 -14.05
C ARG A 184 -0.29 21.41 -13.44
N ARG A 185 -1.37 22.14 -13.51
CA ARG A 185 -2.71 21.68 -13.15
C ARG A 185 -3.64 21.82 -14.33
N GLY A 186 -4.44 20.79 -14.58
CA GLY A 186 -5.46 20.79 -15.63
C GLY A 186 -6.79 20.26 -15.11
N ARG A 187 -7.88 20.92 -15.51
CA ARG A 187 -9.24 20.45 -15.28
C ARG A 187 -9.59 19.39 -16.31
N GLN A 188 -10.21 18.32 -15.87
CA GLN A 188 -10.70 17.24 -16.72
C GLN A 188 -12.21 17.09 -16.54
N THR A 189 -12.89 16.41 -17.46
CA THR A 189 -14.33 16.13 -17.33
C THR A 189 -14.66 15.22 -16.14
N TRP A 190 -13.69 14.41 -15.71
CA TRP A 190 -13.82 13.44 -14.63
C TRP A 190 -13.21 13.93 -13.29
N GLY A 191 -12.59 15.11 -13.22
CA GLY A 191 -11.94 15.65 -12.03
C GLY A 191 -10.77 16.58 -12.37
N ASP A 192 -9.71 16.50 -11.58
CA ASP A 192 -8.52 17.34 -11.74
C ASP A 192 -7.27 16.49 -11.93
N ARG A 193 -6.31 17.02 -12.67
CA ARG A 193 -4.99 16.42 -12.90
C ARG A 193 -3.89 17.41 -12.53
N ILE A 194 -2.92 16.93 -11.76
CA ILE A 194 -1.66 17.63 -11.52
C ILE A 194 -0.56 16.84 -12.22
N VAL A 195 0.39 17.54 -12.82
CA VAL A 195 1.54 16.95 -13.50
C VAL A 195 2.79 17.62 -12.98
N LEU A 196 3.70 16.82 -12.42
CA LEU A 196 5.09 17.22 -12.19
C LEU A 196 5.93 16.71 -13.34
N ASP A 197 6.57 17.63 -14.05
CA ASP A 197 7.60 17.31 -15.04
C ASP A 197 8.94 17.21 -14.29
N LEU A 198 9.67 16.14 -14.55
CA LEU A 198 10.96 15.84 -13.94
C LEU A 198 12.04 15.77 -15.03
N ASP A 199 13.30 16.04 -14.67
CA ASP A 199 14.44 15.79 -15.57
C ASP A 199 14.86 14.31 -15.57
N HIS A 200 14.69 13.62 -14.43
CA HIS A 200 14.96 12.20 -14.25
C HIS A 200 13.82 11.52 -13.50
N ALA A 201 13.67 10.23 -13.73
CA ALA A 201 12.75 9.41 -12.94
C ALA A 201 13.16 9.41 -11.46
N ALA A 202 12.21 9.63 -10.56
CA ALA A 202 12.46 9.78 -9.13
C ALA A 202 11.52 8.93 -8.29
N PRO A 203 12.00 8.29 -7.21
CA PRO A 203 11.14 7.63 -6.25
C PRO A 203 10.11 8.59 -5.65
N TRP A 204 8.93 8.07 -5.41
CA TRP A 204 7.84 8.81 -4.81
C TRP A 204 6.95 7.91 -3.98
N HIS A 205 6.29 8.48 -3.00
CA HIS A 205 5.21 7.82 -2.27
C HIS A 205 4.10 8.81 -1.94
N MET A 206 2.91 8.30 -1.60
CA MET A 206 1.79 9.14 -1.19
C MET A 206 1.24 8.70 0.16
N ASP A 207 0.86 9.70 0.95
CA ASP A 207 0.11 9.53 2.18
C ASP A 207 -1.24 10.21 1.99
N VAL A 208 -2.33 9.46 2.19
CA VAL A 208 -3.69 9.98 2.03
C VAL A 208 -4.29 10.25 3.41
N GLY A 209 -4.66 11.49 3.66
CA GLY A 209 -5.38 11.95 4.85
C GLY A 209 -6.85 12.22 4.56
N GLU A 210 -7.55 12.78 5.53
CA GLU A 210 -8.93 13.25 5.39
C GLU A 210 -8.93 14.59 4.62
N GLY A 211 -9.48 14.57 3.40
CA GLY A 211 -9.51 15.75 2.51
C GLY A 211 -8.16 16.20 1.95
N GLU A 212 -7.11 15.41 2.10
CA GLU A 212 -5.81 15.75 1.55
C GLU A 212 -4.99 14.54 1.12
N VAL A 213 -4.06 14.76 0.21
CA VAL A 213 -3.00 13.83 -0.13
C VAL A 213 -1.66 14.55 -0.12
N ILE A 214 -0.65 13.92 0.47
CA ILE A 214 0.74 14.37 0.44
C ILE A 214 1.50 13.41 -0.47
N VAL A 215 2.03 13.94 -1.57
CA VAL A 215 2.92 13.19 -2.46
C VAL A 215 4.34 13.65 -2.21
N THR A 216 5.17 12.77 -1.70
CA THR A 216 6.60 13.02 -1.49
C THR A 216 7.38 12.46 -2.66
N VAL A 217 8.15 13.31 -3.33
CA VAL A 217 8.98 12.95 -4.48
C VAL A 217 10.45 13.17 -4.11
N ARG A 218 11.31 12.21 -4.36
CA ARG A 218 12.76 12.34 -4.14
C ARG A 218 13.41 13.13 -5.28
N ALA A 219 12.93 14.35 -5.46
CA ALA A 219 13.40 15.32 -6.43
C ALA A 219 13.51 16.70 -5.78
N ILE A 220 14.44 17.50 -6.25
CA ILE A 220 14.68 18.87 -5.75
C ILE A 220 13.80 19.82 -6.54
N ALA A 221 13.02 20.65 -5.86
CA ALA A 221 12.32 21.75 -6.50
C ALA A 221 13.25 22.95 -6.68
N PRO A 222 13.23 23.62 -7.83
CA PRO A 222 13.92 24.88 -7.99
C PRO A 222 13.28 25.96 -7.10
N PRO A 223 13.95 27.11 -6.89
CA PRO A 223 13.33 28.26 -6.26
C PRO A 223 11.99 28.61 -6.90
N GLN A 224 11.01 29.03 -6.10
CA GLN A 224 9.62 29.24 -6.56
C GLN A 224 9.52 30.18 -7.77
N GLU A 225 10.41 31.18 -7.84
CA GLU A 225 10.47 32.15 -8.93
C GLU A 225 10.92 31.52 -10.27
N GLN A 226 11.66 30.40 -10.20
CA GLN A 226 12.17 29.67 -11.35
C GLN A 226 11.26 28.51 -11.77
N LEU A 227 10.36 28.10 -10.89
CA LEU A 227 9.44 27.01 -11.18
C LEU A 227 8.40 27.46 -12.21
N LYS A 228 8.38 26.82 -13.36
CA LYS A 228 7.30 26.98 -14.33
C LYS A 228 6.03 26.39 -13.74
N SER A 229 5.18 27.25 -13.18
CA SER A 229 3.92 26.81 -12.57
C SER A 229 2.74 27.34 -13.36
N THR A 230 1.85 26.44 -13.75
CA THR A 230 0.56 26.75 -14.36
C THR A 230 -0.53 26.14 -13.50
N LEU A 231 -0.75 26.75 -12.34
CA LEU A 231 -1.79 26.35 -11.40
C LEU A 231 -3.11 27.13 -11.60
N ALA A 232 -3.19 27.87 -12.69
CA ALA A 232 -4.30 28.76 -13.00
C ALA A 232 -5.53 27.97 -13.46
N ALA A 233 -6.36 27.56 -12.57
CA ALA A 233 -7.80 27.40 -12.66
C ALA A 233 -8.29 26.79 -11.34
N GLU A 234 -9.39 27.29 -10.84
CA GLU A 234 -10.17 26.58 -9.84
C GLU A 234 -10.46 25.18 -10.35
N GLY A 235 -10.08 24.14 -9.57
CA GLY A 235 -10.39 22.76 -9.90
C GLY A 235 -11.84 22.42 -9.61
N ASN A 236 -12.22 21.24 -10.04
CA ASN A 236 -13.52 20.68 -9.67
C ASN A 236 -13.49 20.04 -8.27
N LEU A 237 -12.39 19.38 -7.95
CA LEU A 237 -12.23 18.54 -6.74
C LEU A 237 -11.04 18.97 -5.88
N ILE A 238 -10.06 19.67 -6.45
CA ILE A 238 -8.88 20.17 -5.73
C ILE A 238 -9.13 21.62 -5.27
N SER A 239 -8.98 21.87 -3.98
CA SER A 239 -9.09 23.22 -3.41
C SER A 239 -7.75 23.97 -3.34
N SER A 240 -6.65 23.28 -3.01
CA SER A 240 -5.30 23.87 -3.03
C SER A 240 -4.23 22.86 -3.41
N VAL A 241 -3.10 23.41 -3.90
CA VAL A 241 -1.89 22.66 -4.23
C VAL A 241 -0.70 23.46 -3.69
N ASP A 242 -0.01 22.89 -2.72
CA ASP A 242 1.12 23.53 -2.06
C ASP A 242 2.38 22.68 -2.29
N LEU A 243 3.43 23.31 -2.85
CA LEU A 243 4.73 22.67 -3.05
C LEU A 243 5.64 23.06 -1.89
N LEU A 244 6.14 22.07 -1.17
CA LEU A 244 6.98 22.21 0.01
C LEU A 244 8.38 21.66 -0.27
N PRO A 245 9.33 22.50 -0.74
CA PRO A 245 10.69 22.06 -1.05
C PRO A 245 11.45 21.61 0.19
N GLY A 246 12.22 20.54 0.06
CA GLY A 246 13.21 20.10 1.03
C GLY A 246 14.58 19.96 0.38
N SER A 247 15.61 19.65 1.16
CA SER A 247 17.00 19.55 0.69
C SER A 247 17.28 18.36 -0.25
N SER A 248 16.50 17.29 -0.13
CA SER A 248 16.68 16.04 -0.89
C SER A 248 15.39 15.45 -1.44
N GLN A 249 14.27 16.06 -1.11
CA GLN A 249 12.95 15.66 -1.55
C GLN A 249 11.99 16.83 -1.50
N THR A 250 10.94 16.76 -2.28
CA THR A 250 9.88 17.77 -2.30
C THR A 250 8.55 17.11 -1.94
N ARG A 251 7.75 17.77 -1.12
CA ARG A 251 6.39 17.34 -0.81
C ARG A 251 5.40 18.20 -1.55
N LEU A 252 4.44 17.58 -2.21
CA LEU A 252 3.29 18.22 -2.80
C LEU A 252 2.07 17.89 -1.95
N GLN A 253 1.52 18.89 -1.28
CA GLN A 253 0.30 18.78 -0.50
C GLN A 253 -0.87 19.23 -1.36
N VAL A 254 -1.83 18.34 -1.56
CA VAL A 254 -3.02 18.58 -2.38
C VAL A 254 -4.25 18.44 -1.48
N ARG A 255 -4.98 19.52 -1.26
CA ARG A 255 -6.27 19.48 -0.57
C ARG A 255 -7.38 19.28 -1.57
N MET A 256 -8.31 18.39 -1.24
CA MET A 256 -9.35 17.97 -2.15
C MET A 256 -10.68 17.75 -1.41
N ASP A 257 -11.75 17.62 -2.17
CA ASP A 257 -13.06 17.24 -1.64
C ASP A 257 -13.02 15.86 -0.97
N ASP A 258 -13.76 15.69 0.14
CA ASP A 258 -13.80 14.45 0.92
C ASP A 258 -14.32 13.24 0.12
N SER A 259 -15.08 13.48 -0.95
CA SER A 259 -15.57 12.44 -1.85
C SER A 259 -14.57 12.05 -2.94
N ALA A 260 -13.47 12.79 -3.05
CA ALA A 260 -12.45 12.56 -4.06
C ALA A 260 -11.36 11.62 -3.60
N HIS A 261 -10.78 10.89 -4.55
CA HIS A 261 -9.71 9.94 -4.33
C HIS A 261 -8.53 10.24 -5.24
N PRO A 262 -7.30 10.28 -4.73
CA PRO A 262 -6.12 10.48 -5.54
C PRO A 262 -5.66 9.17 -6.18
N ARG A 263 -5.15 9.26 -7.40
CA ARG A 263 -4.37 8.25 -8.06
C ARG A 263 -3.06 8.87 -8.53
N VAL A 264 -1.93 8.31 -8.11
CA VAL A 264 -0.61 8.74 -8.56
C VAL A 264 -0.03 7.67 -9.48
N TRP A 265 0.54 8.09 -10.59
CA TRP A 265 1.15 7.21 -11.58
C TRP A 265 2.19 7.98 -12.40
N THR A 266 2.97 7.27 -13.23
CA THR A 266 4.14 7.86 -13.89
C THR A 266 4.10 7.65 -15.40
N LEU A 267 4.73 8.57 -16.13
CA LEU A 267 4.96 8.49 -17.57
C LEU A 267 6.45 8.63 -17.89
N PRO A 268 6.94 7.94 -18.92
CA PRO A 268 8.28 8.17 -19.46
C PRO A 268 8.32 9.44 -20.35
N ASP A 269 9.43 9.77 -20.88
CA ASP A 269 9.77 10.69 -21.96
C ASP A 269 8.86 11.92 -22.18
N PRO A 270 9.07 13.04 -21.51
CA PRO A 270 9.94 13.19 -20.36
C PRO A 270 9.35 12.52 -19.11
N PRO A 271 10.15 12.19 -18.09
CA PRO A 271 9.64 11.62 -16.85
C PRO A 271 8.63 12.55 -16.20
N ARG A 272 7.44 12.03 -15.89
CA ARG A 272 6.34 12.80 -15.29
C ARG A 272 5.67 12.02 -14.19
N LEU A 273 5.37 12.70 -13.10
CA LEU A 273 4.49 12.20 -12.06
C LEU A 273 3.11 12.82 -12.26
N ILE A 274 2.11 11.99 -12.39
CA ILE A 274 0.73 12.38 -12.62
C ILE A 274 -0.08 12.11 -11.36
N ILE A 275 -0.84 13.10 -10.90
CA ILE A 275 -1.76 12.98 -9.79
C ILE A 275 -3.17 13.28 -10.33
N ASP A 276 -3.99 12.25 -10.44
CA ASP A 276 -5.39 12.35 -10.81
C ASP A 276 -6.24 12.36 -9.54
N VAL A 277 -7.07 13.37 -9.37
CA VAL A 277 -8.03 13.48 -8.28
C VAL A 277 -9.44 13.34 -8.85
N ARG A 278 -10.13 12.26 -8.46
CA ARG A 278 -11.42 11.88 -9.04
C ARG A 278 -12.27 11.09 -8.05
N GLN A 279 -13.56 10.94 -8.32
CA GLN A 279 -14.45 10.19 -7.45
C GLN A 279 -14.25 8.67 -7.53
N ASP A 280 -13.70 8.16 -8.63
CA ASP A 280 -13.52 6.73 -8.92
C ASP A 280 -12.06 6.39 -9.27
N ALA A 281 -11.12 6.70 -8.39
CA ALA A 281 -9.68 6.54 -8.65
C ALA A 281 -9.17 5.08 -8.54
N LEU A 282 -9.96 4.14 -8.02
CA LEU A 282 -9.50 2.77 -7.83
C LEU A 282 -9.24 2.06 -9.16
N VAL A 283 -8.02 1.66 -9.39
CA VAL A 283 -7.63 0.85 -10.55
C VAL A 283 -7.93 -0.62 -10.26
N ARG A 284 -8.62 -1.29 -11.17
CA ARG A 284 -8.84 -2.74 -11.03
C ARG A 284 -7.49 -3.47 -11.05
N LYS A 285 -7.23 -4.26 -10.02
CA LYS A 285 -6.05 -5.11 -9.89
C LYS A 285 -6.46 -6.56 -9.74
N ASP A 286 -5.63 -7.44 -10.29
CA ASP A 286 -5.79 -8.88 -10.21
C ASP A 286 -4.39 -9.51 -10.30
N ILE A 287 -3.85 -9.92 -9.15
CA ILE A 287 -2.46 -10.31 -9.02
C ILE A 287 -2.39 -11.69 -8.34
N ILE A 288 -1.80 -12.66 -9.01
CA ILE A 288 -1.36 -13.89 -8.35
C ILE A 288 -0.08 -13.55 -7.59
N TRP A 289 -0.22 -13.50 -6.28
CA TRP A 289 0.84 -13.08 -5.37
C TRP A 289 1.83 -14.20 -5.07
N ALA A 290 1.28 -15.41 -4.89
CA ALA A 290 2.01 -16.66 -4.71
C ALA A 290 1.17 -17.80 -5.28
N PRO A 291 1.73 -18.98 -5.51
CA PRO A 291 0.92 -20.16 -5.82
C PRO A 291 -0.18 -20.35 -4.77
N GLY A 292 -1.45 -20.37 -5.21
CA GLY A 292 -2.60 -20.49 -4.32
C GLY A 292 -3.03 -19.21 -3.60
N LEU A 293 -2.36 -18.06 -3.80
CA LEU A 293 -2.77 -16.80 -3.22
C LEU A 293 -2.92 -15.72 -4.29
N ARG A 294 -4.13 -15.17 -4.39
CA ARG A 294 -4.50 -14.15 -5.36
C ARG A 294 -5.11 -12.93 -4.67
N TRP A 295 -4.66 -11.76 -5.02
CA TRP A 295 -5.21 -10.50 -4.53
C TRP A 295 -5.94 -9.75 -5.64
N GLN A 296 -7.13 -9.26 -5.32
CA GLN A 296 -7.94 -8.49 -6.24
C GLN A 296 -8.42 -7.19 -5.59
N GLN A 297 -8.49 -6.13 -6.37
CA GLN A 297 -9.22 -4.91 -6.01
C GLN A 297 -10.11 -4.47 -7.17
N ARG A 298 -11.32 -4.04 -6.84
CA ARG A 298 -12.30 -3.56 -7.82
C ARG A 298 -13.40 -2.76 -7.14
N TYR A 299 -14.12 -1.97 -7.91
CA TYR A 299 -15.41 -1.46 -7.46
C TYR A 299 -16.49 -2.54 -7.58
N MET A 300 -17.39 -2.59 -6.59
CA MET A 300 -18.63 -3.34 -6.64
C MET A 300 -19.81 -2.41 -6.45
N ALA A 301 -20.77 -2.47 -7.36
CA ALA A 301 -22.01 -1.74 -7.26
C ALA A 301 -23.02 -2.50 -6.35
N VAL A 302 -23.49 -1.83 -5.32
CA VAL A 302 -24.54 -2.34 -4.41
C VAL A 302 -25.60 -1.26 -4.28
N GLN A 303 -26.83 -1.55 -4.69
CA GLN A 303 -27.96 -0.60 -4.63
C GLN A 303 -27.65 0.78 -5.25
N GLY A 304 -26.97 0.79 -6.41
CA GLY A 304 -26.62 2.01 -7.14
C GLY A 304 -25.44 2.81 -6.56
N ARG A 305 -24.78 2.29 -5.53
CA ARG A 305 -23.54 2.88 -4.98
C ARG A 305 -22.35 1.98 -5.29
N SER A 306 -21.21 2.60 -5.59
CA SER A 306 -19.95 1.88 -5.85
C SER A 306 -19.08 1.84 -4.60
N PHE A 307 -18.60 0.66 -4.24
CA PHE A 307 -17.74 0.43 -3.09
C PHE A 307 -16.42 -0.18 -3.55
N PRO A 308 -15.27 0.29 -3.04
CA PRO A 308 -13.99 -0.38 -3.23
C PRO A 308 -13.99 -1.69 -2.45
N VAL A 309 -13.72 -2.80 -3.14
CA VAL A 309 -13.65 -4.13 -2.55
C VAL A 309 -12.29 -4.73 -2.81
N TYR A 310 -11.64 -5.17 -1.74
CA TYR A 310 -10.37 -5.89 -1.76
C TYR A 310 -10.66 -7.35 -1.38
N THR A 311 -10.16 -8.28 -2.19
CA THR A 311 -10.43 -9.71 -2.02
C THR A 311 -9.11 -10.46 -1.99
N LEU A 312 -8.94 -11.32 -0.98
CA LEU A 312 -7.91 -12.36 -0.95
C LEU A 312 -8.57 -13.69 -1.30
N ILE A 313 -8.08 -14.33 -2.36
CA ILE A 313 -8.52 -15.65 -2.79
C ILE A 313 -7.41 -16.63 -2.45
N ILE A 314 -7.74 -17.63 -1.64
CA ILE A 314 -6.79 -18.62 -1.14
C ILE A 314 -7.22 -19.98 -1.66
N ASP A 315 -6.34 -20.65 -2.39
CA ASP A 315 -6.48 -22.04 -2.82
C ASP A 315 -5.39 -22.90 -2.16
N PRO A 316 -5.71 -23.59 -1.05
CA PRO A 316 -4.72 -24.39 -0.33
C PRO A 316 -4.18 -25.58 -1.13
N SER A 317 -4.88 -25.99 -2.22
CA SER A 317 -4.45 -27.11 -3.06
C SER A 317 -3.28 -26.77 -3.98
N GLN A 318 -3.05 -25.49 -4.27
CA GLN A 318 -2.02 -25.02 -5.20
C GLN A 318 -0.72 -24.57 -4.52
N GLY A 319 -0.64 -24.59 -3.21
CA GLY A 319 0.53 -24.15 -2.46
C GLY A 319 0.53 -24.66 -1.02
N ASN A 320 1.65 -24.53 -0.34
CA ASN A 320 1.76 -24.85 1.08
C ASN A 320 1.19 -23.71 1.93
N ILE A 321 -0.10 -23.41 1.78
CA ILE A 321 -0.77 -22.33 2.49
C ILE A 321 -1.59 -22.90 3.63
N ALA A 322 -1.34 -22.40 4.85
CA ALA A 322 -2.16 -22.68 6.02
C ALA A 322 -2.92 -21.42 6.43
N MET A 323 -4.21 -21.55 6.70
CA MET A 323 -5.01 -20.51 7.32
C MET A 323 -5.16 -20.80 8.79
N ARG A 324 -4.93 -19.78 9.62
CA ARG A 324 -5.10 -19.88 11.06
C ARG A 324 -5.51 -18.55 11.68
N PRO A 325 -6.24 -18.55 12.78
CA PRO A 325 -6.43 -17.34 13.57
C PRO A 325 -5.10 -16.89 14.17
N ILE A 326 -4.90 -15.58 14.19
CA ILE A 326 -3.75 -14.93 14.86
C ILE A 326 -4.27 -13.83 15.78
N TRP A 327 -3.56 -13.54 16.84
CA TRP A 327 -3.90 -12.50 17.80
C TRP A 327 -2.69 -11.65 18.17
N THR A 328 -2.95 -10.53 18.79
CA THR A 328 -1.97 -9.49 19.08
C THR A 328 -0.77 -9.99 19.85
N ASP A 329 -0.99 -10.85 20.83
CA ASP A 329 0.07 -11.44 21.66
C ASP A 329 0.04 -12.98 21.52
N PRO A 330 1.13 -13.64 21.09
CA PRO A 330 1.19 -15.10 21.01
C PRO A 330 0.93 -15.83 22.31
N THR A 331 1.15 -15.18 23.47
CA THR A 331 1.00 -15.77 24.80
C THR A 331 -0.36 -15.51 25.42
N THR A 332 -1.09 -14.51 24.94
CA THR A 332 -2.41 -14.12 25.46
C THR A 332 -3.39 -13.90 24.31
N ALA A 333 -4.65 -14.34 24.49
CA ALA A 333 -5.71 -14.11 23.50
C ALA A 333 -6.30 -12.68 23.58
N THR A 334 -5.67 -11.78 24.34
CA THR A 334 -6.16 -10.42 24.58
C THR A 334 -5.20 -9.38 24.03
N GLY A 335 -5.70 -8.18 23.81
CA GLY A 335 -4.91 -7.04 23.36
C GLY A 335 -5.38 -6.46 22.04
N ILE A 336 -4.92 -5.24 21.75
CA ILE A 336 -5.23 -4.50 20.52
C ILE A 336 -3.91 -4.05 19.92
N ALA A 337 -3.70 -4.36 18.65
CA ALA A 337 -2.61 -3.82 17.85
C ALA A 337 -3.06 -3.63 16.39
N PRO A 338 -2.37 -2.80 15.61
CA PRO A 338 -2.58 -2.72 14.17
C PRO A 338 -2.43 -4.11 13.52
N LEU A 339 -3.32 -4.41 12.55
CA LEU A 339 -3.31 -5.70 11.85
C LEU A 339 -1.93 -6.02 11.24
N VAL A 340 -1.27 -5.03 10.65
CA VAL A 340 0.07 -5.19 10.06
C VAL A 340 1.11 -5.62 11.10
N THR A 341 1.06 -5.02 12.30
CA THR A 341 1.98 -5.38 13.40
C THR A 341 1.76 -6.82 13.85
N THR A 342 0.49 -7.22 13.98
CA THR A 342 0.12 -8.58 14.35
C THR A 342 0.54 -9.57 13.25
N ALA A 343 0.22 -9.28 11.99
CA ALA A 343 0.58 -10.11 10.84
C ALA A 343 2.11 -10.34 10.76
N ARG A 344 2.91 -9.29 10.89
CA ARG A 344 4.38 -9.40 10.90
C ARG A 344 4.90 -10.26 12.04
N ARG A 345 4.37 -10.10 13.26
CA ARG A 345 4.77 -10.92 14.41
C ARG A 345 4.51 -12.41 14.16
N TRP A 346 3.42 -12.74 13.50
CA TRP A 346 3.07 -14.10 13.14
C TRP A 346 3.64 -14.56 11.80
N GLN A 347 4.44 -13.72 11.15
CA GLN A 347 5.00 -13.97 9.81
C GLN A 347 3.92 -14.39 8.81
N ALA A 348 2.77 -13.72 8.91
CA ALA A 348 1.64 -14.02 8.06
C ALA A 348 1.81 -13.32 6.70
N ALA A 349 1.59 -14.06 5.66
CA ALA A 349 1.61 -13.63 4.28
C ALA A 349 0.54 -12.62 3.95
N ALA A 350 -0.63 -12.86 4.46
CA ALA A 350 -1.78 -12.00 4.35
C ALA A 350 -2.62 -12.16 5.61
N ALA A 351 -3.31 -11.10 6.00
CA ALA A 351 -4.18 -11.11 7.16
C ALA A 351 -5.38 -10.20 6.93
N ILE A 352 -6.50 -10.57 7.52
CA ILE A 352 -7.70 -9.73 7.58
C ILE A 352 -8.22 -9.71 9.02
N ASN A 353 -8.99 -8.68 9.37
CA ASN A 353 -9.71 -8.67 10.63
C ASN A 353 -10.76 -9.78 10.64
N GLY A 354 -10.74 -10.64 11.67
CA GLY A 354 -11.60 -11.82 11.77
C GLY A 354 -13.02 -11.56 12.23
N GLY A 355 -13.37 -10.35 12.64
CA GLY A 355 -14.72 -10.06 13.11
C GLY A 355 -14.87 -8.75 13.88
N TYR A 356 -16.04 -8.59 14.47
CA TYR A 356 -16.36 -7.46 15.34
C TYR A 356 -15.74 -7.66 16.71
N PHE A 357 -15.20 -6.62 17.30
CA PHE A 357 -14.75 -6.61 18.69
C PHE A 357 -15.46 -5.50 19.47
N ASN A 358 -15.71 -5.76 20.73
CA ASN A 358 -16.26 -4.78 21.62
C ASN A 358 -15.17 -3.78 22.04
N ARG A 359 -15.26 -2.55 21.52
CA ARG A 359 -14.27 -1.50 21.85
C ARG A 359 -14.21 -1.15 23.33
N ASN A 360 -15.33 -1.27 24.04
CA ASN A 360 -15.42 -0.92 25.46
C ASN A 360 -14.76 -1.98 26.34
N ASN A 361 -14.94 -3.24 26.02
CA ASN A 361 -14.44 -4.37 26.84
C ASN A 361 -13.10 -4.90 26.35
N ARG A 362 -12.59 -4.46 25.19
CA ARG A 362 -11.33 -4.92 24.61
C ARG A 362 -11.25 -6.45 24.43
N LEU A 363 -12.38 -7.12 24.45
CA LEU A 363 -12.53 -8.55 24.22
C LEU A 363 -13.20 -8.77 22.85
N PRO A 364 -12.91 -9.89 22.18
CA PRO A 364 -13.60 -10.24 20.94
C PRO A 364 -15.08 -10.47 21.14
#